data_d3ac05abff1961f1df9857e7cb3a5268
#
_entry.id   d3ac05abff1961f1df9857e7cb3a5268
#
_cell.length_a   1.000
_cell.length_b   1.000
_cell.length_c   1.000
_cell.angle_alpha   90.00
_cell.angle_beta   90.00
_cell.angle_gamma   90.00
#
_symmetry.space_group_name_H-M   'P 1'
#
loop_
_entity.id
_entity.type
_entity.pdbx_description
1 polymer ?
#
loop_
_entity_poly.entity_id
_entity_poly.type
_entity_poly.pdbx_seq_one_letter_code
_entity_poly.pdbx_strand_id
1 'polypeptide(L)'
;IMVTVDIVVANIWMAGLLYMAANHKRIDAKNGADTSSIDRLVEKVEAHTKANSKTPELKDYMLILAVGLGAAGMAHLAADYLVPFFQNNYPDLKKFSLHSKLFWIIVLVTSIGLALSFTKVRNLESVGASKVGSSFLYVLVATIGLHMDITQIVEAPKYMVIGLIWMAVHVILLFAVGKFIKAPVFYLAVGSKANIGGAASAPVIASAFHPSLAPVGVLLAVLGYA
;
A
#
# COMPACT_ATOMS: atom_id res chain seq x y z
N ILE A 1 -4.70 13.04 18.83
CA ILE A 1 -6.11 12.52 18.90
C ILE A 1 -6.60 12.10 17.52
N MET A 2 -6.66 12.98 16.51
CA MET A 2 -7.19 12.61 15.18
C MET A 2 -6.40 11.49 14.50
N VAL A 3 -5.08 11.49 14.62
CA VAL A 3 -4.21 10.42 14.07
C VAL A 3 -4.52 9.07 14.73
N THR A 4 -4.73 9.05 16.06
CA THR A 4 -5.07 7.82 16.79
C THR A 4 -6.44 7.28 16.36
N VAL A 5 -7.44 8.17 16.20
CA VAL A 5 -8.78 7.81 15.71
C VAL A 5 -8.68 7.23 14.29
N ASP A 6 -7.93 7.88 13.40
CA ASP A 6 -7.71 7.41 12.02
C ASP A 6 -7.10 6.00 12.01
N ILE A 7 -6.03 5.79 12.78
CA ILE A 7 -5.37 4.49 12.87
C ILE A 7 -6.35 3.40 13.38
N VAL A 8 -7.13 3.67 14.44
CA VAL A 8 -8.06 2.68 14.99
C VAL A 8 -9.18 2.36 14.01
N VAL A 9 -9.85 3.36 13.48
CA VAL A 9 -10.96 3.18 12.53
C VAL A 9 -10.48 2.52 11.25
N ALA A 10 -9.32 2.93 10.73
CA ALA A 10 -8.72 2.34 9.54
C ALA A 10 -8.28 0.87 9.75
N ASN A 11 -7.84 0.49 10.97
CA ASN A 11 -7.49 -0.91 11.26
C ASN A 11 -8.73 -1.79 11.45
N ILE A 12 -9.81 -1.28 12.07
CA ILE A 12 -11.10 -1.98 12.12
C ILE A 12 -11.60 -2.25 10.69
N TRP A 13 -11.55 -1.24 9.83
CA TRP A 13 -11.92 -1.39 8.43
C TRP A 13 -11.00 -2.36 7.68
N MET A 14 -9.69 -2.34 7.96
CA MET A 14 -8.73 -3.28 7.40
C MET A 14 -9.10 -4.73 7.71
N ALA A 15 -9.54 -5.03 8.94
CA ALA A 15 -10.01 -6.37 9.30
C ALA A 15 -11.23 -6.78 8.44
N GLY A 16 -12.17 -5.86 8.20
CA GLY A 16 -13.28 -6.08 7.28
C GLY A 16 -12.84 -6.37 5.85
N LEU A 17 -11.86 -5.62 5.34
CA LEU A 17 -11.29 -5.83 4.00
C LEU A 17 -10.54 -7.17 3.88
N LEU A 18 -9.80 -7.58 4.91
CA LEU A 18 -9.14 -8.90 4.96
C LEU A 18 -10.16 -10.03 4.96
N TYR A 19 -11.26 -9.89 5.70
CA TYR A 19 -12.37 -10.84 5.65
C TYR A 19 -12.98 -10.94 4.24
N MET A 20 -13.17 -9.81 3.57
CA MET A 20 -13.64 -9.78 2.17
C MET A 20 -12.62 -10.42 1.22
N ALA A 21 -11.33 -10.15 1.40
CA ALA A 21 -10.27 -10.78 0.62
C ALA A 21 -10.27 -12.30 0.76
N ALA A 22 -10.46 -12.83 1.98
CA ALA A 22 -10.57 -14.26 2.21
C ALA A 22 -11.80 -14.89 1.52
N ASN A 23 -12.87 -14.13 1.29
CA ASN A 23 -14.12 -14.59 0.70
C ASN A 23 -14.38 -14.03 -0.72
N HIS A 24 -13.36 -13.42 -1.36
CA HIS A 24 -13.52 -12.65 -2.60
C HIS A 24 -14.21 -13.44 -3.72
N LYS A 25 -13.83 -14.69 -3.96
CA LYS A 25 -14.41 -15.53 -5.03
C LYS A 25 -15.95 -15.65 -4.90
N ARG A 26 -16.44 -15.85 -3.68
CA ARG A 26 -17.88 -15.96 -3.41
C ARG A 26 -18.59 -14.62 -3.60
N ILE A 27 -17.97 -13.53 -3.16
CA ILE A 27 -18.54 -12.18 -3.26
C ILE A 27 -18.56 -11.74 -4.73
N ASP A 28 -17.47 -11.94 -5.47
CA ASP A 28 -17.34 -11.59 -6.88
C ASP A 28 -18.34 -12.37 -7.74
N ALA A 29 -18.47 -13.68 -7.53
CA ALA A 29 -19.47 -14.50 -8.22
C ALA A 29 -20.90 -14.00 -7.96
N LYS A 30 -21.22 -13.63 -6.71
CA LYS A 30 -22.55 -13.09 -6.35
C LYS A 30 -22.83 -11.73 -6.98
N ASN A 31 -21.79 -10.91 -7.12
CA ASN A 31 -21.88 -9.56 -7.70
C ASN A 31 -21.80 -9.57 -9.24
N GLY A 32 -21.44 -10.69 -9.84
CA GLY A 32 -21.19 -10.81 -11.28
C GLY A 32 -20.00 -10.00 -11.75
N ALA A 33 -18.97 -9.89 -10.91
CA ALA A 33 -17.74 -9.14 -11.19
C ALA A 33 -16.83 -9.94 -12.13
N ASP A 34 -16.19 -9.27 -13.09
CA ASP A 34 -15.19 -9.89 -13.97
C ASP A 34 -13.80 -9.83 -13.33
N THR A 35 -13.31 -10.97 -12.85
CA THR A 35 -11.98 -11.13 -12.24
C THR A 35 -10.88 -11.51 -13.24
N SER A 36 -11.21 -11.69 -14.50
CA SER A 36 -10.32 -12.25 -15.52
C SER A 36 -8.99 -11.50 -15.69
N SER A 37 -9.00 -10.20 -15.46
CA SER A 37 -7.78 -9.36 -15.52
C SER A 37 -6.84 -9.63 -14.35
N ILE A 38 -7.39 -9.85 -13.15
CA ILE A 38 -6.64 -10.15 -11.94
C ILE A 38 -6.07 -11.57 -12.03
N ASP A 39 -6.91 -12.53 -12.43
CA ASP A 39 -6.51 -13.93 -12.57
C ASP A 39 -5.36 -14.08 -13.58
N ARG A 40 -5.48 -13.42 -14.76
CA ARG A 40 -4.40 -13.37 -15.76
C ARG A 40 -3.13 -12.71 -15.25
N LEU A 41 -3.25 -11.67 -14.43
CA LEU A 41 -2.09 -11.01 -13.83
C LEU A 41 -1.37 -11.95 -12.86
N VAL A 42 -2.12 -12.59 -11.97
CA VAL A 42 -1.59 -13.57 -11.01
C VAL A 42 -0.90 -14.72 -11.75
N GLU A 43 -1.57 -15.32 -12.75
CA GLU A 43 -1.02 -16.41 -13.55
C GLU A 43 0.29 -16.03 -14.23
N LYS A 44 0.36 -14.85 -14.86
CA LYS A 44 1.59 -14.35 -15.49
C LYS A 44 2.73 -14.17 -14.49
N VAL A 45 2.43 -13.60 -13.31
CA VAL A 45 3.46 -13.38 -12.29
C VAL A 45 3.92 -14.71 -11.71
N GLU A 46 2.99 -15.65 -11.43
CA GLU A 46 3.35 -16.99 -10.97
C GLU A 46 4.19 -17.76 -11.98
N ALA A 47 3.78 -17.76 -13.26
CA ALA A 47 4.52 -18.42 -14.32
C ALA A 47 5.94 -17.86 -14.45
N HIS A 48 6.07 -16.51 -14.39
CA HIS A 48 7.38 -15.87 -14.41
C HIS A 48 8.23 -16.23 -13.19
N THR A 49 7.63 -16.23 -12.01
CA THR A 49 8.32 -16.59 -10.75
C THR A 49 8.78 -18.05 -10.78
N LYS A 50 7.91 -18.99 -11.17
CA LYS A 50 8.25 -20.41 -11.28
C LYS A 50 9.37 -20.68 -12.29
N ALA A 51 9.30 -20.04 -13.48
CA ALA A 51 10.30 -20.21 -14.54
C ALA A 51 11.68 -19.67 -14.14
N ASN A 52 11.74 -18.65 -13.28
CA ASN A 52 12.98 -17.97 -12.90
C ASN A 52 13.38 -18.19 -11.44
N SER A 53 12.62 -18.97 -10.67
CA SER A 53 12.89 -19.21 -9.26
C SER A 53 14.24 -19.91 -9.06
N LYS A 54 15.07 -19.34 -8.20
CA LYS A 54 16.37 -19.88 -7.79
C LYS A 54 16.41 -19.98 -6.27
N THR A 55 17.20 -20.92 -5.76
CA THR A 55 17.51 -20.96 -4.33
C THR A 55 18.36 -19.73 -3.99
N PRO A 56 17.91 -18.84 -3.10
CA PRO A 56 18.65 -17.63 -2.78
C PRO A 56 19.91 -17.97 -1.98
N GLU A 57 21.01 -17.27 -2.30
CA GLU A 57 22.25 -17.29 -1.55
C GLU A 57 22.39 -16.02 -0.70
N LEU A 58 23.34 -15.98 0.23
CA LEU A 58 23.57 -14.80 1.08
C LEU A 58 23.85 -13.54 0.25
N LYS A 59 24.59 -13.67 -0.85
CA LYS A 59 24.87 -12.55 -1.78
C LYS A 59 23.59 -11.94 -2.36
N ASP A 60 22.56 -12.77 -2.63
CA ASP A 60 21.30 -12.30 -3.20
C ASP A 60 20.52 -11.46 -2.18
N TYR A 61 20.47 -11.91 -0.93
CA TYR A 61 19.87 -11.12 0.15
C TYR A 61 20.61 -9.81 0.39
N MET A 62 21.95 -9.83 0.38
CA MET A 62 22.76 -8.61 0.51
C MET A 62 22.49 -7.64 -0.64
N LEU A 63 22.34 -8.16 -1.87
CA LEU A 63 22.04 -7.33 -3.04
C LEU A 63 20.61 -6.74 -2.97
N ILE A 64 19.62 -7.53 -2.54
CA ILE A 64 18.24 -7.04 -2.33
C ILE A 64 18.24 -5.90 -1.29
N LEU A 65 18.93 -6.09 -0.17
CA LEU A 65 19.03 -5.07 0.87
C LEU A 65 19.79 -3.83 0.38
N ALA A 66 20.91 -4.01 -0.34
CA ALA A 66 21.68 -2.91 -0.88
C ALA A 66 20.86 -2.07 -1.86
N VAL A 67 20.10 -2.69 -2.76
CA VAL A 67 19.21 -2.00 -3.70
C VAL A 67 18.08 -1.30 -2.96
N GLY A 68 17.38 -1.98 -2.05
CA GLY A 68 16.24 -1.43 -1.33
C GLY A 68 16.64 -0.27 -0.41
N LEU A 69 17.63 -0.49 0.44
CA LEU A 69 18.13 0.56 1.36
C LEU A 69 18.84 1.68 0.62
N GLY A 70 19.57 1.36 -0.46
CA GLY A 70 20.21 2.36 -1.31
C GLY A 70 19.19 3.27 -1.99
N ALA A 71 18.11 2.71 -2.56
CA ALA A 71 17.01 3.48 -3.13
C ALA A 71 16.34 4.36 -2.07
N ALA A 72 16.07 3.80 -0.87
CA ALA A 72 15.51 4.55 0.24
C ALA A 72 16.44 5.69 0.68
N GLY A 73 17.74 5.44 0.82
CA GLY A 73 18.73 6.45 1.17
C GLY A 73 18.81 7.59 0.15
N MET A 74 18.82 7.27 -1.15
CA MET A 74 18.78 8.27 -2.22
C MET A 74 17.51 9.11 -2.17
N ALA A 75 16.35 8.48 -1.91
CA ALA A 75 15.09 9.19 -1.80
C ALA A 75 15.04 10.10 -0.57
N HIS A 76 15.61 9.67 0.56
CA HIS A 76 15.77 10.52 1.75
C HIS A 76 16.62 11.75 1.47
N LEU A 77 17.80 11.55 0.86
CA LEU A 77 18.69 12.66 0.47
C LEU A 77 18.00 13.63 -0.49
N ALA A 78 17.35 13.13 -1.53
CA ALA A 78 16.62 13.98 -2.47
C ALA A 78 15.47 14.73 -1.80
N ALA A 79 14.73 14.10 -0.90
CA ALA A 79 13.64 14.74 -0.15
C ALA A 79 14.15 15.87 0.75
N ASP A 80 15.35 15.74 1.33
CA ASP A 80 15.97 16.78 2.16
C ASP A 80 16.30 18.07 1.37
N TYR A 81 16.47 17.98 0.06
CA TYR A 81 16.59 19.13 -0.84
C TYR A 81 15.26 19.63 -1.39
N LEU A 82 14.38 18.69 -1.78
CA LEU A 82 13.10 19.04 -2.40
C LEU A 82 12.14 19.74 -1.44
N VAL A 83 12.04 19.28 -0.20
CA VAL A 83 11.12 19.87 0.77
C VAL A 83 11.39 21.35 1.03
N PRO A 84 12.63 21.78 1.41
CA PRO A 84 12.94 23.20 1.58
C PRO A 84 12.75 24.00 0.29
N PHE A 85 13.11 23.42 -0.86
CA PHE A 85 12.91 24.07 -2.15
C PHE A 85 11.44 24.44 -2.40
N PHE A 86 10.51 23.47 -2.20
CA PHE A 86 9.10 23.71 -2.40
C PHE A 86 8.51 24.63 -1.31
N GLN A 87 8.97 24.52 -0.06
CA GLN A 87 8.54 25.39 1.02
C GLN A 87 8.89 26.87 0.77
N ASN A 88 10.10 27.12 0.24
CA ASN A 88 10.58 28.47 0.04
C ASN A 88 10.06 29.12 -1.25
N ASN A 89 9.92 28.34 -2.33
CA ASN A 89 9.59 28.87 -3.64
C ASN A 89 8.09 28.76 -4.01
N TYR A 90 7.37 27.80 -3.37
CA TYR A 90 5.99 27.49 -3.72
C TYR A 90 5.12 27.24 -2.47
N PRO A 91 4.94 28.25 -1.58
CA PRO A 91 4.21 28.08 -0.32
C PRO A 91 2.75 27.65 -0.53
N ASP A 92 2.12 28.07 -1.63
CA ASP A 92 0.72 27.75 -1.96
C ASP A 92 0.49 26.27 -2.29
N LEU A 93 1.54 25.53 -2.60
CA LEU A 93 1.45 24.10 -2.94
C LEU A 93 1.43 23.17 -1.72
N LYS A 94 1.35 23.71 -0.51
CA LYS A 94 1.21 22.94 0.74
C LYS A 94 0.04 21.95 0.70
N LYS A 95 -1.08 22.33 0.08
CA LYS A 95 -2.29 21.50 -0.07
C LYS A 95 -2.07 20.23 -0.93
N PHE A 96 -1.05 20.19 -1.76
CA PHE A 96 -0.68 19.03 -2.58
C PHE A 96 0.37 18.13 -1.92
N SER A 97 0.59 18.26 -0.61
CA SER A 97 1.58 17.49 0.17
C SER A 97 3.05 17.68 -0.25
N LEU A 98 3.36 18.63 -1.14
CA LEU A 98 4.71 18.89 -1.65
C LEU A 98 5.69 19.40 -0.57
N HIS A 99 5.18 19.83 0.58
CA HIS A 99 5.96 20.23 1.76
C HIS A 99 6.22 19.04 2.72
N SER A 100 5.72 17.84 2.38
CA SER A 100 5.88 16.63 3.20
C SER A 100 7.09 15.82 2.75
N LYS A 101 8.02 15.59 3.68
CA LYS A 101 9.18 14.71 3.43
C LYS A 101 8.74 13.28 3.10
N LEU A 102 7.74 12.78 3.81
CA LEU A 102 7.21 11.42 3.59
C LEU A 102 6.63 11.25 2.17
N PHE A 103 5.91 12.26 1.69
CA PHE A 103 5.40 12.28 0.31
C PHE A 103 6.52 12.07 -0.71
N TRP A 104 7.59 12.88 -0.61
CA TRP A 104 8.72 12.78 -1.54
C TRP A 104 9.45 11.46 -1.46
N ILE A 105 9.68 10.94 -0.24
CA ILE A 105 10.31 9.63 -0.06
C ILE A 105 9.50 8.54 -0.77
N ILE A 106 8.19 8.48 -0.57
CA ILE A 106 7.31 7.47 -1.18
C ILE A 106 7.35 7.58 -2.71
N VAL A 107 7.14 8.79 -3.24
CA VAL A 107 7.13 9.03 -4.70
C VAL A 107 8.47 8.66 -5.33
N LEU A 108 9.58 9.10 -4.74
CA LEU A 108 10.92 8.86 -5.27
C LEU A 108 11.29 7.37 -5.19
N VAL A 109 11.09 6.70 -4.05
CA VAL A 109 11.40 5.27 -3.93
C VAL A 109 10.57 4.44 -4.91
N THR A 110 9.28 4.76 -5.06
CA THR A 110 8.41 4.06 -6.02
C THR A 110 8.86 4.30 -7.45
N SER A 111 9.21 5.54 -7.79
CA SER A 111 9.73 5.88 -9.13
C SER A 111 11.06 5.18 -9.42
N ILE A 112 11.98 5.15 -8.45
CA ILE A 112 13.25 4.42 -8.55
C ILE A 112 12.97 2.91 -8.73
N GLY A 113 12.10 2.32 -7.91
CA GLY A 113 11.72 0.91 -8.00
C GLY A 113 11.12 0.57 -9.36
N LEU A 114 10.23 1.42 -9.87
CA LEU A 114 9.65 1.27 -11.20
C LEU A 114 10.73 1.35 -12.31
N ALA A 115 11.61 2.32 -12.24
CA ALA A 115 12.73 2.44 -13.18
C ALA A 115 13.66 1.22 -13.15
N LEU A 116 13.98 0.72 -11.94
CA LEU A 116 14.81 -0.47 -11.76
C LEU A 116 14.12 -1.74 -12.29
N SER A 117 12.79 -1.79 -12.34
CA SER A 117 12.05 -2.93 -12.89
C SER A 117 12.29 -3.14 -14.39
N PHE A 118 12.73 -2.13 -15.11
CA PHE A 118 13.15 -2.23 -16.52
C PHE A 118 14.61 -2.65 -16.70
N THR A 119 15.35 -2.84 -15.62
CA THR A 119 16.77 -3.25 -15.61
C THR A 119 16.93 -4.71 -15.21
N LYS A 120 18.18 -5.20 -15.18
CA LYS A 120 18.50 -6.56 -14.69
C LYS A 120 18.20 -6.74 -13.20
N VAL A 121 17.99 -5.66 -12.45
CA VAL A 121 17.62 -5.70 -11.01
C VAL A 121 16.31 -6.43 -10.78
N ARG A 122 15.37 -6.41 -11.73
CA ARG A 122 14.13 -7.20 -11.66
C ARG A 122 14.35 -8.70 -11.43
N ASN A 123 15.52 -9.22 -11.84
CA ASN A 123 15.85 -10.63 -11.64
C ASN A 123 16.01 -11.01 -10.16
N LEU A 124 16.16 -10.04 -9.25
CA LEU A 124 16.14 -10.28 -7.81
C LEU A 124 14.81 -10.84 -7.31
N GLU A 125 13.73 -10.69 -8.09
CA GLU A 125 12.46 -11.35 -7.78
C GLU A 125 12.59 -12.87 -7.81
N SER A 126 13.41 -13.43 -8.70
CA SER A 126 13.66 -14.87 -8.79
C SER A 126 14.30 -15.47 -7.53
N VAL A 127 14.94 -14.65 -6.71
CA VAL A 127 15.58 -15.02 -5.44
C VAL A 127 14.81 -14.46 -4.23
N GLY A 128 13.61 -13.94 -4.43
CA GLY A 128 12.65 -13.61 -3.37
C GLY A 128 12.66 -12.16 -2.88
N ALA A 129 12.98 -11.19 -3.75
CA ALA A 129 12.94 -9.76 -3.38
C ALA A 129 11.59 -9.33 -2.79
N SER A 130 10.45 -9.76 -3.39
CA SER A 130 9.11 -9.49 -2.84
C SER A 130 8.88 -10.07 -1.46
N LYS A 131 9.45 -11.24 -1.14
CA LYS A 131 9.33 -11.85 0.19
C LYS A 131 10.05 -11.01 1.24
N VAL A 132 11.25 -10.52 0.93
CA VAL A 132 12.01 -9.60 1.80
C VAL A 132 11.24 -8.29 1.98
N GLY A 133 10.74 -7.70 0.89
CA GLY A 133 9.92 -6.48 0.94
C GLY A 133 8.67 -6.65 1.80
N SER A 134 7.95 -7.78 1.67
CA SER A 134 6.78 -8.09 2.50
C SER A 134 7.14 -8.20 3.98
N SER A 135 8.31 -8.73 4.32
CA SER A 135 8.78 -8.79 5.71
C SER A 135 8.95 -7.38 6.30
N PHE A 136 9.52 -6.44 5.53
CA PHE A 136 9.61 -5.02 5.95
C PHE A 136 8.25 -4.35 6.07
N LEU A 137 7.27 -4.70 5.22
CA LEU A 137 5.89 -4.20 5.36
C LEU A 137 5.27 -4.65 6.67
N TYR A 138 5.45 -5.89 7.09
CA TYR A 138 4.94 -6.36 8.39
C TYR A 138 5.61 -5.64 9.55
N VAL A 139 6.92 -5.39 9.49
CA VAL A 139 7.63 -4.59 10.50
C VAL A 139 7.07 -3.17 10.53
N LEU A 140 6.83 -2.55 9.37
CA LEU A 140 6.22 -1.22 9.28
C LEU A 140 4.85 -1.19 9.96
N VAL A 141 3.97 -2.14 9.64
CA VAL A 141 2.62 -2.22 10.23
C VAL A 141 2.68 -2.39 11.75
N ALA A 142 3.59 -3.25 12.23
CA ALA A 142 3.81 -3.44 13.67
C ALA A 142 4.30 -2.14 14.34
N THR A 143 5.22 -1.43 13.70
CA THR A 143 5.74 -0.14 14.21
C THR A 143 4.64 0.91 14.30
N ILE A 144 3.77 1.00 13.29
CA ILE A 144 2.60 1.91 13.31
C ILE A 144 1.71 1.56 14.50
N GLY A 145 1.43 0.27 14.73
CA GLY A 145 0.63 -0.18 15.87
C GLY A 145 1.23 0.19 17.22
N LEU A 146 2.55 0.10 17.38
CA LEU A 146 3.25 0.46 18.61
C LEU A 146 3.19 1.97 18.94
N HIS A 147 3.03 2.83 17.95
CA HIS A 147 2.87 4.28 18.13
C HIS A 147 1.44 4.72 18.49
N MET A 148 0.49 3.78 18.56
CA MET A 148 -0.89 4.07 18.95
C MET A 148 -1.00 4.34 20.44
N ASP A 149 -1.53 5.52 20.80
CA ASP A 149 -1.94 5.84 22.15
C ASP A 149 -3.46 5.72 22.31
N ILE A 150 -3.89 4.57 22.82
CA ILE A 150 -5.31 4.23 22.99
C ILE A 150 -6.00 5.12 24.03
N THR A 151 -5.25 5.68 24.99
CA THR A 151 -5.80 6.54 26.05
C THR A 151 -6.45 7.80 25.48
N GLN A 152 -5.90 8.33 24.38
CA GLN A 152 -6.45 9.49 23.68
C GLN A 152 -7.87 9.29 23.15
N ILE A 153 -8.29 8.04 22.92
CA ILE A 153 -9.65 7.72 22.47
C ILE A 153 -10.63 7.92 23.63
N VAL A 154 -10.24 7.53 24.84
CA VAL A 154 -11.08 7.65 26.04
C VAL A 154 -11.24 9.14 26.43
N GLU A 155 -10.20 9.94 26.24
CA GLU A 155 -10.20 11.38 26.55
C GLU A 155 -11.08 12.20 25.59
N ALA A 156 -11.27 11.73 24.34
CA ALA A 156 -12.01 12.50 23.35
C ALA A 156 -12.91 11.62 22.45
N PRO A 157 -13.94 10.98 23.02
CA PRO A 157 -14.79 10.03 22.31
C PRO A 157 -15.55 10.63 21.12
N LYS A 158 -15.81 11.94 21.13
CA LYS A 158 -16.46 12.63 20.01
C LYS A 158 -15.70 12.51 18.69
N TYR A 159 -14.38 12.48 18.73
CA TYR A 159 -13.58 12.31 17.51
C TYR A 159 -13.66 10.88 16.98
N MET A 160 -13.81 9.89 17.85
CA MET A 160 -14.08 8.51 17.43
C MET A 160 -15.41 8.40 16.67
N VAL A 161 -16.46 9.05 17.17
CA VAL A 161 -17.78 9.07 16.50
C VAL A 161 -17.66 9.73 15.12
N ILE A 162 -16.95 10.86 15.02
CA ILE A 162 -16.71 11.52 13.73
C ILE A 162 -15.97 10.60 12.77
N GLY A 163 -14.90 9.94 13.23
CA GLY A 163 -14.14 8.99 12.41
C GLY A 163 -14.98 7.81 11.93
N LEU A 164 -15.85 7.25 12.80
CA LEU A 164 -16.76 6.18 12.44
C LEU A 164 -17.81 6.62 11.42
N ILE A 165 -18.39 7.81 11.56
CA ILE A 165 -19.35 8.36 10.59
C ILE A 165 -18.67 8.54 9.24
N TRP A 166 -17.47 9.14 9.23
CA TRP A 166 -16.69 9.34 7.99
C TRP A 166 -16.39 8.01 7.31
N MET A 167 -15.94 7.00 8.08
CA MET A 167 -15.69 5.67 7.56
C MET A 167 -16.98 5.00 7.06
N ALA A 168 -18.08 5.14 7.76
CA ALA A 168 -19.38 4.59 7.32
C ALA A 168 -19.82 5.18 5.96
N VAL A 169 -19.66 6.49 5.77
CA VAL A 169 -19.93 7.15 4.48
C VAL A 169 -19.03 6.59 3.39
N HIS A 170 -17.71 6.48 3.66
CA HIS A 170 -16.76 5.90 2.72
C HIS A 170 -17.15 4.46 2.31
N VAL A 171 -17.46 3.60 3.29
CA VAL A 171 -17.85 2.21 3.06
C VAL A 171 -19.15 2.10 2.25
N ILE A 172 -20.16 2.89 2.60
CA ILE A 172 -21.44 2.91 1.88
C ILE A 172 -21.23 3.32 0.42
N LEU A 173 -20.48 4.41 0.17
CA LEU A 173 -20.20 4.88 -1.17
C LEU A 173 -19.37 3.85 -1.97
N LEU A 174 -18.34 3.28 -1.35
CA LEU A 174 -17.51 2.25 -1.97
C LEU A 174 -18.34 1.06 -2.44
N PHE A 175 -19.20 0.51 -1.57
CA PHE A 175 -20.05 -0.62 -1.93
C PHE A 175 -21.16 -0.26 -2.92
N ALA A 176 -21.75 0.92 -2.81
CA ALA A 176 -22.76 1.38 -3.75
C ALA A 176 -22.19 1.49 -5.15
N VAL A 177 -21.06 2.18 -5.31
CA VAL A 177 -20.36 2.31 -6.61
C VAL A 177 -19.87 0.94 -7.07
N GLY A 178 -19.21 0.18 -6.21
CA GLY A 178 -18.67 -1.14 -6.56
C GLY A 178 -19.73 -2.11 -7.05
N LYS A 179 -20.92 -2.10 -6.45
CA LYS A 179 -22.07 -2.90 -6.90
C LYS A 179 -22.59 -2.40 -8.25
N PHE A 180 -22.67 -1.08 -8.42
CA PHE A 180 -23.18 -0.48 -9.65
C PHE A 180 -22.32 -0.82 -10.86
N ILE A 181 -20.98 -0.72 -10.71
CA ILE A 181 -20.01 -1.03 -11.79
C ILE A 181 -19.57 -2.50 -11.80
N LYS A 182 -20.12 -3.34 -10.90
CA LYS A 182 -19.72 -4.76 -10.72
C LYS A 182 -18.22 -4.94 -10.53
N ALA A 183 -17.61 -4.05 -9.74
CA ALA A 183 -16.17 -4.08 -9.51
C ALA A 183 -15.77 -5.33 -8.71
N PRO A 184 -14.68 -6.02 -9.09
CA PRO A 184 -14.06 -7.06 -8.28
C PRO A 184 -13.68 -6.57 -6.88
N VAL A 185 -13.86 -7.44 -5.89
CA VAL A 185 -13.52 -7.14 -4.48
C VAL A 185 -12.07 -6.67 -4.32
N PHE A 186 -11.16 -7.20 -5.14
CA PHE A 186 -9.77 -6.77 -5.15
C PHE A 186 -9.63 -5.25 -5.32
N TYR A 187 -10.24 -4.68 -6.36
CA TYR A 187 -10.13 -3.24 -6.62
C TYR A 187 -10.81 -2.40 -5.55
N LEU A 188 -11.94 -2.86 -5.00
CA LEU A 188 -12.64 -2.18 -3.92
C LEU A 188 -11.79 -2.17 -2.64
N ALA A 189 -11.24 -3.32 -2.27
CA ALA A 189 -10.48 -3.47 -1.03
C ALA A 189 -9.13 -2.74 -1.11
N VAL A 190 -8.37 -2.95 -2.18
CA VAL A 190 -7.05 -2.33 -2.35
C VAL A 190 -7.17 -0.83 -2.62
N GLY A 191 -8.14 -0.41 -3.44
CA GLY A 191 -8.41 1.00 -3.72
C GLY A 191 -8.85 1.76 -2.47
N SER A 192 -9.77 1.18 -1.67
CA SER A 192 -10.16 1.75 -0.38
C SER A 192 -8.95 1.95 0.53
N LYS A 193 -8.09 0.94 0.63
CA LYS A 193 -6.93 1.01 1.52
C LYS A 193 -5.83 1.90 0.98
N ALA A 194 -5.68 1.99 -0.34
CA ALA A 194 -4.80 2.96 -0.99
C ALA A 194 -5.19 4.41 -0.63
N ASN A 195 -6.49 4.69 -0.57
CA ASN A 195 -7.02 6.01 -0.21
C ASN A 195 -6.92 6.33 1.29
N ILE A 196 -7.11 5.34 2.18
CA ILE A 196 -7.16 5.56 3.64
C ILE A 196 -5.79 5.42 4.29
N GLY A 197 -5.06 4.35 3.97
CA GLY A 197 -3.77 4.04 4.62
C GLY A 197 -2.57 4.11 3.70
N GLY A 198 -2.81 4.45 2.43
CA GLY A 198 -1.78 4.68 1.42
C GLY A 198 -0.83 3.50 1.21
N ALA A 199 0.41 3.84 0.82
CA ALA A 199 1.44 2.87 0.49
C ALA A 199 1.88 1.97 1.66
N ALA A 200 1.55 2.33 2.90
CA ALA A 200 1.87 1.51 4.07
C ALA A 200 0.94 0.29 4.21
N SER A 201 -0.32 0.38 3.81
CA SER A 201 -1.32 -0.63 4.10
C SER A 201 -2.01 -1.25 2.89
N ALA A 202 -2.07 -0.56 1.74
CA ALA A 202 -2.62 -1.11 0.51
C ALA A 202 -1.91 -2.39 0.03
N PRO A 203 -0.56 -2.49 0.11
CA PRO A 203 0.15 -3.73 -0.23
C PRO A 203 -0.22 -4.92 0.65
N VAL A 204 -0.52 -4.67 1.93
CA VAL A 204 -0.94 -5.72 2.87
C VAL A 204 -2.28 -6.31 2.44
N ILE A 205 -3.25 -5.46 2.06
CA ILE A 205 -4.53 -5.92 1.52
C ILE A 205 -4.34 -6.62 0.19
N ALA A 206 -3.53 -6.07 -0.72
CA ALA A 206 -3.28 -6.69 -2.02
C ALA A 206 -2.66 -8.09 -1.87
N SER A 207 -1.71 -8.26 -0.94
CA SER A 207 -1.07 -9.55 -0.66
C SER A 207 -2.02 -10.60 -0.05
N ALA A 208 -3.10 -10.16 0.60
CA ALA A 208 -4.13 -11.06 1.13
C ALA A 208 -4.97 -11.74 0.03
N PHE A 209 -5.05 -11.15 -1.16
CA PHE A 209 -5.63 -11.82 -2.34
C PHE A 209 -4.60 -12.77 -2.98
N HIS A 210 -3.40 -12.27 -3.21
CA HIS A 210 -2.26 -13.06 -3.66
C HIS A 210 -0.94 -12.32 -3.36
N PRO A 211 0.11 -13.01 -2.84
CA PRO A 211 1.38 -12.38 -2.46
C PRO A 211 2.03 -11.55 -3.57
N SER A 212 1.90 -11.99 -4.83
CA SER A 212 2.46 -11.29 -5.99
C SER A 212 1.78 -9.94 -6.30
N LEU A 213 0.61 -9.67 -5.69
CA LEU A 213 -0.13 -8.43 -5.92
C LEU A 213 0.29 -7.29 -4.97
N ALA A 214 1.16 -7.55 -3.98
CA ALA A 214 1.64 -6.50 -3.07
C ALA A 214 2.21 -5.26 -3.80
N PRO A 215 3.06 -5.39 -4.85
CA PRO A 215 3.54 -4.24 -5.62
C PRO A 215 2.42 -3.45 -6.31
N VAL A 216 1.34 -4.13 -6.73
CA VAL A 216 0.17 -3.47 -7.32
C VAL A 216 -0.53 -2.58 -6.29
N GLY A 217 -0.59 -3.04 -5.03
CA GLY A 217 -1.10 -2.24 -3.92
C GLY A 217 -0.31 -0.95 -3.70
N VAL A 218 1.03 -1.02 -3.79
CA VAL A 218 1.90 0.18 -3.72
C VAL A 218 1.60 1.14 -4.87
N LEU A 219 1.55 0.65 -6.10
CA LEU A 219 1.29 1.48 -7.29
C LEU A 219 -0.07 2.18 -7.19
N LEU A 220 -1.13 1.45 -6.79
CA LEU A 220 -2.45 2.03 -6.60
C LEU A 220 -2.47 3.10 -5.51
N ALA A 221 -1.70 2.90 -4.43
CA ALA A 221 -1.60 3.89 -3.36
C ALA A 221 -0.89 5.17 -3.83
N VAL A 222 0.20 5.03 -4.60
CA VAL A 222 0.92 6.20 -5.16
C VAL A 222 0.04 6.97 -6.14
N LEU A 223 -0.70 6.28 -7.00
CA LEU A 223 -1.67 6.92 -7.91
C LEU A 223 -2.81 7.61 -7.14
N GLY A 224 -3.18 7.11 -5.97
CA GLY A 224 -4.17 7.73 -5.09
C GLY A 224 -3.70 9.02 -4.42
N TYR A 225 -2.40 9.30 -4.39
CA TYR A 225 -1.85 10.57 -3.90
C TYR A 225 -1.79 11.66 -4.99
N ALA A 226 -1.89 11.32 -6.25
CA ALA A 226 -1.85 12.24 -7.39
C ALA A 226 -3.25 12.78 -7.72
#